data_7ff2326eceb7c9f1b797c06f37d6e387
#
_entry.id   7ff2326eceb7c9f1b797c06f37d6e387
#
_cell.length_a   1.000
_cell.length_b   1.000
_cell.length_c   1.000
_cell.angle_alpha   90.00
_cell.angle_beta   90.00
_cell.angle_gamma   90.00
#
_symmetry.space_group_name_H-M   'P 1'
#
loop_
_entity.id
_entity.type
_entity.pdbx_description
1 polymer ?
#
loop_
_entity_poly.entity_id
_entity_poly.type
_entity_poly.pdbx_seq_one_letter_code
_entity_poly.pdbx_strand_id
1 'polypeptide(L)'
;MTDVFRECRERVSAQDAARRYGLTFDRRGWALCPFHNDKHPSMSFHKGRFRCWVCAAGGDSIDFTARFLGLDAMGAVECLNADFGLALPLHRKPTQDEAKAARRRLEVAEAHRAFEEWRSDFINQLNAAYREGYLLLKDGPEHLTKERAGAIQMHEAFEYWSDALSYGTPEKQAQIYRERGEIARWIDKVLKPC
;
A
#
# COMPACT_ATOMS: atom_id res chain seq x y z
N MET A 1 29.79 -27.00 -0.13
CA MET A 1 28.39 -26.75 0.28
C MET A 1 28.08 -25.27 -0.04
N THR A 2 27.13 -25.03 -0.90
CA THR A 2 26.69 -23.63 -1.25
C THR A 2 25.99 -23.06 -0.03
N ASP A 3 26.43 -21.88 0.41
CA ASP A 3 25.75 -21.16 1.50
C ASP A 3 24.44 -20.55 0.97
N VAL A 4 23.35 -21.27 1.18
CA VAL A 4 22.01 -20.86 0.70
C VAL A 4 21.59 -19.49 1.22
N PHE A 5 22.05 -19.10 2.41
CA PHE A 5 21.80 -17.78 2.97
C PHE A 5 22.51 -16.68 2.19
N ARG A 6 23.79 -16.91 1.84
CA ARG A 6 24.56 -15.97 1.03
C ARG A 6 23.95 -15.84 -0.36
N GLU A 7 23.68 -16.95 -1.02
CA GLU A 7 23.10 -16.96 -2.35
C GLU A 7 21.72 -16.28 -2.39
N CYS A 8 20.90 -16.49 -1.39
CA CYS A 8 19.61 -15.81 -1.26
C CYS A 8 19.77 -14.29 -1.17
N ARG A 9 20.69 -13.79 -0.31
CA ARG A 9 20.98 -12.36 -0.15
C ARG A 9 21.57 -11.69 -1.40
N GLU A 10 22.39 -12.43 -2.16
CA GLU A 10 22.97 -11.94 -3.40
C GLU A 10 21.91 -11.79 -4.51
N ARG A 11 20.87 -12.64 -4.52
CA ARG A 11 19.84 -12.67 -5.55
C ARG A 11 18.61 -11.82 -5.23
N VAL A 12 18.29 -11.62 -3.96
CA VAL A 12 17.11 -10.86 -3.52
C VAL A 12 17.53 -9.77 -2.56
N SER A 13 17.27 -8.52 -2.94
CA SER A 13 17.47 -7.39 -2.04
C SER A 13 16.31 -7.26 -1.04
N ALA A 14 16.57 -6.59 0.10
CA ALA A 14 15.49 -6.24 1.04
C ALA A 14 14.39 -5.38 0.41
N GLN A 15 14.75 -4.54 -0.57
CA GLN A 15 13.79 -3.73 -1.30
C GLN A 15 12.88 -4.57 -2.21
N ASP A 16 13.44 -5.60 -2.88
CA ASP A 16 12.67 -6.50 -3.71
C ASP A 16 11.71 -7.33 -2.86
N ALA A 17 12.20 -7.87 -1.71
CA ALA A 17 11.36 -8.56 -0.75
C ALA A 17 10.22 -7.67 -0.24
N ALA A 18 10.52 -6.43 0.14
CA ALA A 18 9.53 -5.46 0.61
C ALA A 18 8.47 -5.17 -0.48
N ARG A 19 8.88 -4.96 -1.74
CA ARG A 19 7.95 -4.81 -2.87
C ARG A 19 7.08 -6.04 -3.08
N ARG A 20 7.70 -7.22 -3.01
CA ARG A 20 7.00 -8.50 -3.19
C ARG A 20 5.91 -8.69 -2.15
N TYR A 21 6.14 -8.22 -0.92
CA TYR A 21 5.19 -8.30 0.19
C TYR A 21 4.28 -7.07 0.33
N GLY A 22 4.22 -6.22 -0.70
CA GLY A 22 3.21 -5.19 -0.85
C GLY A 22 3.58 -3.81 -0.30
N LEU A 23 4.84 -3.57 0.10
CA LEU A 23 5.25 -2.21 0.50
C LEU A 23 5.30 -1.29 -0.73
N THR A 24 4.72 -0.11 -0.56
CA THR A 24 4.81 1.00 -1.52
C THR A 24 5.97 1.93 -1.16
N PHE A 25 6.53 2.59 -2.18
CA PHE A 25 7.70 3.42 -2.04
C PHE A 25 7.43 4.85 -2.50
N ASP A 26 7.90 5.82 -1.73
CA ASP A 26 7.86 7.22 -2.14
C ASP A 26 8.88 7.51 -3.28
N ARG A 27 8.89 8.76 -3.78
CA ARG A 27 9.81 9.20 -4.85
C ARG A 27 11.30 9.09 -4.48
N ARG A 28 11.62 9.00 -3.20
CA ARG A 28 12.99 8.83 -2.66
C ARG A 28 13.35 7.37 -2.48
N GLY A 29 12.43 6.43 -2.73
CA GLY A 29 12.61 5.00 -2.48
C GLY A 29 12.45 4.62 -1.00
N TRP A 30 11.78 5.44 -0.21
CA TRP A 30 11.46 5.14 1.19
C TRP A 30 10.06 4.55 1.30
N ALA A 31 9.82 3.73 2.34
CA ALA A 31 8.54 3.10 2.61
C ALA A 31 8.08 3.34 4.05
N LEU A 32 6.78 3.17 4.29
CA LEU A 32 6.25 3.04 5.64
C LEU A 32 6.82 1.77 6.28
N CYS A 33 7.24 1.86 7.53
CA CYS A 33 7.78 0.73 8.26
C CYS A 33 6.65 -0.20 8.74
N PRO A 34 6.63 -1.50 8.35
CA PRO A 34 5.59 -2.43 8.80
C PRO A 34 5.80 -2.93 10.23
N PHE A 35 6.89 -2.53 10.88
CA PHE A 35 7.28 -3.06 12.19
C PHE A 35 6.91 -2.15 13.36
N HIS A 36 6.31 -1.00 13.09
CA HIS A 36 5.71 -0.10 14.06
C HIS A 36 4.58 0.70 13.39
N ASN A 37 3.77 1.39 14.18
CA ASN A 37 2.71 2.26 13.65
C ASN A 37 3.34 3.52 13.02
N ASP A 38 3.62 3.46 11.72
CA ASP A 38 4.33 4.49 10.97
C ASP A 38 3.34 5.35 10.16
N LYS A 39 3.44 6.67 10.31
CA LYS A 39 2.59 7.63 9.60
C LYS A 39 3.31 8.31 8.42
N HIS A 40 4.64 8.24 8.40
CA HIS A 40 5.46 8.85 7.36
C HIS A 40 6.59 7.91 6.98
N PRO A 41 6.96 7.80 5.68
CA PRO A 41 8.01 6.88 5.25
C PRO A 41 9.30 7.05 6.07
N SER A 42 9.60 6.07 6.90
CA SER A 42 10.76 6.05 7.80
C SER A 42 11.74 4.92 7.54
N MET A 43 11.39 4.01 6.62
CA MET A 43 12.26 2.90 6.23
C MET A 43 12.96 3.20 4.91
N SER A 44 14.29 3.18 4.93
CA SER A 44 15.14 3.34 3.75
C SER A 44 15.78 2.02 3.32
N PHE A 45 16.15 1.94 2.02
CA PHE A 45 16.77 0.76 1.42
C PHE A 45 18.07 1.19 0.74
N HIS A 46 19.16 0.49 1.06
CA HIS A 46 20.47 0.79 0.48
C HIS A 46 21.32 -0.48 0.40
N LYS A 47 21.97 -0.72 -0.75
CA LYS A 47 22.87 -1.87 -0.98
C LYS A 47 22.26 -3.22 -0.55
N GLY A 48 21.01 -3.46 -0.92
CA GLY A 48 20.31 -4.72 -0.63
C GLY A 48 19.81 -4.86 0.81
N ARG A 49 20.01 -3.87 1.67
CA ARG A 49 19.61 -3.86 3.08
C ARG A 49 18.51 -2.83 3.32
N PHE A 50 17.77 -2.99 4.42
CA PHE A 50 16.79 -2.00 4.90
C PHE A 50 17.20 -1.45 6.27
N ARG A 51 16.72 -0.25 6.57
CA ARG A 51 16.81 0.36 7.91
C ARG A 51 15.62 1.30 8.14
N CYS A 52 14.92 1.08 9.25
CA CYS A 52 13.96 2.04 9.78
C CYS A 52 14.68 3.00 10.73
N TRP A 53 14.46 4.29 10.54
CA TRP A 53 15.10 5.35 11.34
C TRP A 53 14.32 5.68 12.62
N VAL A 54 13.13 5.11 12.80
CA VAL A 54 12.28 5.31 13.98
C VAL A 54 12.42 4.15 14.94
N CYS A 55 12.14 2.90 14.51
CA CYS A 55 12.19 1.73 15.40
C CYS A 55 13.53 0.97 15.33
N ALA A 56 14.52 1.48 14.57
CA ALA A 56 15.83 0.88 14.36
C ALA A 56 15.81 -0.55 13.75
N ALA A 57 14.67 -1.04 13.26
CA ALA A 57 14.61 -2.29 12.52
C ALA A 57 15.52 -2.21 11.29
N GLY A 58 16.33 -3.22 11.05
CA GLY A 58 17.26 -3.24 9.93
C GLY A 58 17.81 -4.63 9.68
N GLY A 59 18.31 -4.84 8.45
CA GLY A 59 18.86 -6.13 8.05
C GLY A 59 18.91 -6.29 6.53
N ASP A 60 19.04 -7.52 6.09
CA ASP A 60 18.98 -7.91 4.68
C ASP A 60 17.58 -8.44 4.29
N SER A 61 17.46 -9.07 3.11
CA SER A 61 16.20 -9.65 2.64
C SER A 61 15.67 -10.77 3.53
N ILE A 62 16.56 -11.54 4.12
CA ILE A 62 16.18 -12.64 5.01
C ILE A 62 15.67 -12.08 6.33
N ASP A 63 16.37 -11.09 6.91
CA ASP A 63 15.95 -10.43 8.14
C ASP A 63 14.59 -9.73 7.96
N PHE A 64 14.39 -9.07 6.81
CA PHE A 64 13.13 -8.43 6.48
C PHE A 64 12.01 -9.46 6.41
N THR A 65 12.19 -10.53 5.65
CA THR A 65 11.18 -11.56 5.43
C THR A 65 10.85 -12.32 6.71
N ALA A 66 11.88 -12.70 7.48
CA ALA A 66 11.71 -13.36 8.77
C ALA A 66 10.83 -12.53 9.71
N ARG A 67 11.17 -11.24 9.85
CA ARG A 67 10.43 -10.33 10.73
C ARG A 67 9.04 -10.02 10.24
N PHE A 68 8.87 -9.84 8.91
CA PHE A 68 7.58 -9.50 8.31
C PHE A 68 6.57 -10.66 8.37
N LEU A 69 7.05 -11.89 8.18
CA LEU A 69 6.21 -13.09 8.17
C LEU A 69 6.19 -13.84 9.52
N GLY A 70 6.98 -13.39 10.51
CA GLY A 70 7.09 -14.09 11.80
C GLY A 70 7.78 -15.45 11.70
N LEU A 71 8.81 -15.57 10.86
CA LEU A 71 9.53 -16.80 10.58
C LEU A 71 10.94 -16.76 11.18
N ASP A 72 11.57 -17.94 11.30
CA ASP A 72 13.00 -18.03 11.51
C ASP A 72 13.79 -17.78 10.20
N ALA A 73 15.09 -17.69 10.29
CA ALA A 73 15.93 -17.37 9.13
C ALA A 73 15.85 -18.41 8.01
N MET A 74 15.70 -19.70 8.33
CA MET A 74 15.57 -20.76 7.32
C MET A 74 14.20 -20.69 6.65
N GLY A 75 13.13 -20.51 7.41
CA GLY A 75 11.78 -20.29 6.88
C GLY A 75 11.71 -19.07 5.97
N ALA A 76 12.44 -18.00 6.29
CA ALA A 76 12.52 -16.83 5.42
C ALA A 76 13.24 -17.15 4.10
N VAL A 77 14.34 -17.94 4.12
CA VAL A 77 15.02 -18.39 2.90
C VAL A 77 14.09 -19.29 2.07
N GLU A 78 13.38 -20.22 2.69
CA GLU A 78 12.40 -21.07 2.00
C GLU A 78 11.29 -20.24 1.31
N CYS A 79 10.77 -19.23 2.00
CA CYS A 79 9.79 -18.31 1.43
C CYS A 79 10.36 -17.50 0.25
N LEU A 80 11.53 -16.90 0.41
CA LEU A 80 12.19 -16.15 -0.66
C LEU A 80 12.51 -17.04 -1.85
N ASN A 81 12.96 -18.26 -1.60
CA ASN A 81 13.20 -19.24 -2.67
C ASN A 81 11.94 -19.55 -3.47
N ALA A 82 10.80 -19.74 -2.80
CA ALA A 82 9.52 -20.01 -3.44
C ALA A 82 8.95 -18.77 -4.16
N ASP A 83 8.98 -17.62 -3.48
CA ASP A 83 8.35 -16.37 -3.94
C ASP A 83 9.12 -15.73 -5.13
N PHE A 84 10.44 -15.97 -5.23
CA PHE A 84 11.32 -15.46 -6.29
C PHE A 84 11.81 -16.54 -7.27
N GLY A 85 11.46 -17.80 -7.08
CA GLY A 85 11.86 -18.91 -7.96
C GLY A 85 13.38 -19.10 -8.02
N LEU A 86 14.07 -18.96 -6.89
CA LEU A 86 15.54 -18.94 -6.86
C LEU A 86 16.18 -20.29 -7.17
N ALA A 87 15.45 -21.39 -7.05
CA ALA A 87 15.94 -22.77 -7.22
C ALA A 87 17.17 -23.09 -6.35
N LEU A 88 17.19 -22.53 -5.12
CA LEU A 88 18.26 -22.82 -4.17
C LEU A 88 18.25 -24.30 -3.79
N PRO A 89 19.42 -24.93 -3.55
CA PRO A 89 19.52 -26.32 -3.16
C PRO A 89 19.10 -26.54 -1.70
N LEU A 90 17.83 -26.27 -1.42
CA LEU A 90 17.21 -26.56 -0.12
C LEU A 90 17.06 -28.08 0.03
N HIS A 91 17.27 -28.60 1.23
CA HIS A 91 17.22 -30.03 1.50
C HIS A 91 15.85 -30.68 1.33
N ARG A 92 14.78 -29.85 1.17
CA ARG A 92 13.43 -30.33 0.85
C ARG A 92 12.71 -29.43 -0.15
N LYS A 93 11.86 -30.03 -0.97
CA LYS A 93 10.91 -29.27 -1.79
C LYS A 93 9.81 -28.67 -0.89
N PRO A 94 9.33 -27.46 -1.17
CA PRO A 94 8.19 -26.89 -0.44
C PRO A 94 7.00 -27.84 -0.53
N THR A 95 6.28 -27.99 0.55
CA THR A 95 5.03 -28.75 0.56
C THR A 95 3.95 -28.01 -0.26
N GLN A 96 2.91 -28.71 -0.66
CA GLN A 96 1.78 -28.09 -1.37
C GLN A 96 1.14 -26.97 -0.54
N ASP A 97 1.08 -27.11 0.78
CA ASP A 97 0.53 -26.10 1.68
C ASP A 97 1.42 -24.87 1.76
N GLU A 98 2.74 -25.01 1.76
CA GLU A 98 3.70 -23.90 1.71
C GLU A 98 3.61 -23.14 0.39
N ALA A 99 3.52 -23.87 -0.73
CA ALA A 99 3.34 -23.25 -2.05
C ALA A 99 1.99 -22.48 -2.14
N LYS A 100 0.91 -23.07 -1.58
CA LYS A 100 -0.39 -22.41 -1.50
C LYS A 100 -0.35 -21.17 -0.60
N ALA A 101 0.33 -21.23 0.53
CA ALA A 101 0.53 -20.11 1.44
C ALA A 101 1.33 -18.97 0.77
N ALA A 102 2.39 -19.31 0.04
CA ALA A 102 3.18 -18.36 -0.74
C ALA A 102 2.30 -17.64 -1.78
N ARG A 103 1.52 -18.39 -2.56
CA ARG A 103 0.58 -17.83 -3.53
C ARG A 103 -0.44 -16.89 -2.88
N ARG A 104 -1.02 -17.29 -1.74
CA ARG A 104 -1.97 -16.45 -1.00
C ARG A 104 -1.32 -15.14 -0.51
N ARG A 105 -0.06 -15.20 -0.03
CA ARG A 105 0.68 -13.97 0.36
C ARG A 105 0.82 -13.00 -0.80
N LEU A 106 1.11 -13.51 -2.00
CA LEU A 106 1.20 -12.67 -3.21
C LEU A 106 -0.14 -12.03 -3.56
N GLU A 107 -1.21 -12.82 -3.60
CA GLU A 107 -2.56 -12.32 -3.88
C GLU A 107 -2.95 -11.20 -2.89
N VAL A 108 -2.65 -11.38 -1.60
CA VAL A 108 -2.90 -10.36 -0.57
C VAL A 108 -2.04 -9.11 -0.80
N ALA A 109 -0.76 -9.27 -1.12
CA ALA A 109 0.15 -8.15 -1.38
C ALA A 109 -0.25 -7.36 -2.63
N GLU A 110 -0.67 -8.05 -3.69
CA GLU A 110 -1.18 -7.42 -4.92
C GLU A 110 -2.48 -6.65 -4.66
N ALA A 111 -3.40 -7.26 -3.91
CA ALA A 111 -4.65 -6.59 -3.51
C ALA A 111 -4.39 -5.34 -2.65
N HIS A 112 -3.44 -5.42 -1.72
CA HIS A 112 -3.04 -4.28 -0.90
C HIS A 112 -2.41 -3.16 -1.74
N ARG A 113 -1.53 -3.51 -2.68
CA ARG A 113 -0.93 -2.53 -3.60
C ARG A 113 -1.99 -1.84 -4.45
N ALA A 114 -2.90 -2.61 -5.05
CA ALA A 114 -4.00 -2.06 -5.84
C ALA A 114 -4.89 -1.13 -5.03
N PHE A 115 -5.12 -1.46 -3.75
CA PHE A 115 -5.85 -0.59 -2.83
C PHE A 115 -5.10 0.72 -2.56
N GLU A 116 -3.79 0.68 -2.28
CA GLU A 116 -2.98 1.86 -2.00
C GLU A 116 -2.87 2.80 -3.21
N GLU A 117 -2.67 2.24 -4.41
CA GLU A 117 -2.67 2.99 -5.66
C GLU A 117 -4.03 3.68 -5.87
N TRP A 118 -5.12 2.93 -5.78
CA TRP A 118 -6.47 3.49 -5.88
C TRP A 118 -6.72 4.57 -4.81
N ARG A 119 -6.33 4.31 -3.55
CA ARG A 119 -6.52 5.26 -2.44
C ARG A 119 -5.82 6.59 -2.73
N SER A 120 -4.58 6.53 -3.19
CA SER A 120 -3.80 7.71 -3.55
C SER A 120 -4.46 8.49 -4.69
N ASP A 121 -4.86 7.81 -5.75
CA ASP A 121 -5.51 8.43 -6.91
C ASP A 121 -6.86 9.01 -6.55
N PHE A 122 -7.63 8.31 -5.72
CA PHE A 122 -8.95 8.78 -5.28
C PHE A 122 -8.84 10.02 -4.40
N ILE A 123 -7.91 10.07 -3.45
CA ILE A 123 -7.65 11.28 -2.65
C ILE A 123 -7.23 12.45 -3.54
N ASN A 124 -6.41 12.22 -4.57
CA ASN A 124 -6.03 13.25 -5.52
C ASN A 124 -7.24 13.77 -6.32
N GLN A 125 -8.13 12.90 -6.76
CA GLN A 125 -9.38 13.27 -7.44
C GLN A 125 -10.31 14.07 -6.53
N LEU A 126 -10.50 13.64 -5.28
CA LEU A 126 -11.27 14.37 -4.28
C LEU A 126 -10.68 15.77 -4.04
N ASN A 127 -9.37 15.89 -3.90
CA ASN A 127 -8.69 17.17 -3.73
C ASN A 127 -8.86 18.10 -4.94
N ALA A 128 -8.89 17.58 -6.15
CA ALA A 128 -9.14 18.35 -7.36
C ALA A 128 -10.59 18.85 -7.39
N ALA A 129 -11.56 17.95 -7.17
CA ALA A 129 -12.98 18.28 -7.12
C ALA A 129 -13.30 19.29 -6.01
N TYR A 130 -12.68 19.15 -4.85
CA TYR A 130 -12.81 20.11 -3.75
C TYR A 130 -12.34 21.52 -4.15
N ARG A 131 -11.18 21.62 -4.83
CA ARG A 131 -10.65 22.90 -5.30
C ARG A 131 -11.55 23.55 -6.34
N GLU A 132 -12.08 22.80 -7.28
CA GLU A 132 -13.05 23.28 -8.27
C GLU A 132 -14.34 23.78 -7.59
N GLY A 133 -14.88 22.98 -6.66
CA GLY A 133 -16.05 23.36 -5.86
C GLY A 133 -15.82 24.62 -5.03
N TYR A 134 -14.65 24.75 -4.40
CA TYR A 134 -14.27 25.93 -3.64
C TYR A 134 -14.25 27.20 -4.50
N LEU A 135 -13.73 27.12 -5.72
CA LEU A 135 -13.72 28.25 -6.65
C LEU A 135 -15.15 28.71 -7.01
N LEU A 136 -16.07 27.77 -7.21
CA LEU A 136 -17.49 28.07 -7.46
C LEU A 136 -18.18 28.75 -6.26
N LEU A 137 -17.74 28.48 -5.04
CA LEU A 137 -18.32 29.04 -3.81
C LEU A 137 -17.73 30.40 -3.43
N LYS A 138 -16.57 30.78 -3.97
CA LYS A 138 -15.83 31.99 -3.61
C LYS A 138 -16.58 33.28 -3.97
N ASP A 139 -17.40 33.28 -5.01
CA ASP A 139 -18.04 34.47 -5.56
C ASP A 139 -19.35 34.91 -4.82
N GLY A 140 -19.58 34.41 -3.60
CA GLY A 140 -20.69 34.84 -2.74
C GLY A 140 -22.01 34.06 -2.96
N PRO A 141 -22.99 34.23 -2.06
CA PRO A 141 -24.18 33.38 -2.00
C PRO A 141 -25.33 33.83 -2.94
N GLU A 142 -25.13 34.85 -3.77
CA GLU A 142 -26.22 35.56 -4.46
C GLU A 142 -27.04 34.73 -5.46
N HIS A 143 -26.49 33.61 -5.97
CA HIS A 143 -27.23 32.70 -6.85
C HIS A 143 -26.92 31.22 -6.53
N LEU A 144 -27.93 30.51 -6.03
CA LEU A 144 -27.81 29.05 -5.80
C LEU A 144 -28.03 28.32 -7.14
N THR A 145 -26.98 28.16 -7.92
CA THR A 145 -27.01 27.32 -9.12
C THR A 145 -26.91 25.84 -8.74
N LYS A 146 -27.28 24.93 -9.68
CA LYS A 146 -27.15 23.48 -9.48
C LYS A 146 -25.68 23.09 -9.22
N GLU A 147 -24.72 23.73 -9.91
CA GLU A 147 -23.31 23.54 -9.75
C GLU A 147 -22.83 23.90 -8.34
N ARG A 148 -23.33 24.99 -7.78
CA ARG A 148 -23.00 25.43 -6.40
C ARG A 148 -23.59 24.49 -5.35
N ALA A 149 -24.83 24.03 -5.55
CA ALA A 149 -25.40 23.00 -4.66
C ALA A 149 -24.58 21.69 -4.69
N GLY A 150 -24.11 21.31 -5.87
CA GLY A 150 -23.19 20.19 -6.03
C GLY A 150 -21.86 20.40 -5.30
N ALA A 151 -21.28 21.60 -5.41
CA ALA A 151 -20.03 21.93 -4.72
C ALA A 151 -20.14 21.85 -3.19
N ILE A 152 -21.30 22.27 -2.62
CA ILE A 152 -21.56 22.14 -1.17
C ILE A 152 -21.63 20.65 -0.76
N GLN A 153 -22.38 19.84 -1.51
CA GLN A 153 -22.46 18.39 -1.25
C GLN A 153 -21.10 17.70 -1.34
N MET A 154 -20.26 18.12 -2.30
CA MET A 154 -18.90 17.60 -2.44
C MET A 154 -18.02 17.95 -1.25
N HIS A 155 -18.19 19.13 -0.65
CA HIS A 155 -17.39 19.55 0.51
C HIS A 155 -17.61 18.60 1.71
N GLU A 156 -18.87 18.32 2.06
CA GLU A 156 -19.21 17.42 3.15
C GLU A 156 -18.73 15.98 2.89
N ALA A 157 -18.96 15.48 1.67
CA ALA A 157 -18.51 14.14 1.26
C ALA A 157 -16.99 14.00 1.24
N PHE A 158 -16.28 15.06 0.83
CA PHE A 158 -14.82 15.10 0.81
C PHE A 158 -14.23 14.90 2.20
N GLU A 159 -14.69 15.66 3.20
CA GLU A 159 -14.19 15.51 4.58
C GLU A 159 -14.39 14.08 5.07
N TYR A 160 -15.61 13.53 4.88
CA TYR A 160 -15.91 12.17 5.30
C TYR A 160 -14.99 11.11 4.65
N TRP A 161 -14.82 11.13 3.31
CA TRP A 161 -14.00 10.14 2.63
C TRP A 161 -12.51 10.36 2.85
N SER A 162 -12.05 11.60 2.90
CA SER A 162 -10.65 11.92 3.18
C SER A 162 -10.22 11.44 4.56
N ASP A 163 -11.03 11.72 5.58
CA ASP A 163 -10.76 11.29 6.95
C ASP A 163 -10.85 9.77 7.09
N ALA A 164 -11.89 9.17 6.52
CA ALA A 164 -12.07 7.73 6.58
C ALA A 164 -10.93 6.95 5.87
N LEU A 165 -10.41 7.45 4.75
CA LEU A 165 -9.30 6.83 4.03
C LEU A 165 -7.92 7.13 4.64
N SER A 166 -7.77 8.27 5.34
CA SER A 166 -6.51 8.66 5.95
C SER A 166 -6.34 8.12 7.37
N TYR A 167 -7.41 8.08 8.15
CA TYR A 167 -7.38 7.80 9.58
C TYR A 167 -8.38 6.73 10.03
N GLY A 168 -9.24 6.26 9.14
CA GLY A 168 -10.25 5.24 9.44
C GLY A 168 -9.66 3.86 9.69
N THR A 169 -10.47 2.99 10.28
CA THR A 169 -10.09 1.59 10.49
C THR A 169 -9.94 0.85 9.14
N PRO A 170 -9.17 -0.25 9.09
CA PRO A 170 -9.04 -1.08 7.89
C PRO A 170 -10.38 -1.54 7.31
N GLU A 171 -11.36 -1.84 8.17
CA GLU A 171 -12.70 -2.27 7.77
C GLU A 171 -13.45 -1.14 7.05
N LYS A 172 -13.31 0.10 7.57
CA LYS A 172 -13.93 1.29 6.98
C LYS A 172 -13.31 1.62 5.63
N GLN A 173 -11.99 1.58 5.55
CA GLN A 173 -11.25 1.79 4.30
C GLN A 173 -11.63 0.73 3.25
N ALA A 174 -11.72 -0.55 3.65
CA ALA A 174 -12.14 -1.63 2.76
C ALA A 174 -13.60 -1.49 2.32
N GLN A 175 -14.47 -0.92 3.15
CA GLN A 175 -15.86 -0.60 2.77
C GLN A 175 -15.88 0.43 1.65
N ILE A 176 -15.19 1.56 1.80
CA ILE A 176 -15.12 2.61 0.78
C ILE A 176 -14.53 2.06 -0.53
N TYR A 177 -13.51 1.21 -0.45
CA TYR A 177 -12.93 0.58 -1.63
C TYR A 177 -13.93 -0.32 -2.37
N ARG A 178 -14.78 -1.06 -1.67
CA ARG A 178 -15.84 -1.87 -2.29
C ARG A 178 -16.90 -1.00 -2.98
N GLU A 179 -17.23 0.13 -2.39
CA GLU A 179 -18.23 1.09 -2.89
C GLU A 179 -17.67 2.07 -3.94
N ARG A 180 -16.37 2.00 -4.27
CA ARG A 180 -15.67 2.97 -5.12
C ARG A 180 -16.34 3.27 -6.47
N GLY A 181 -16.97 2.27 -7.08
CA GLY A 181 -17.67 2.44 -8.35
C GLY A 181 -18.97 3.25 -8.21
N GLU A 182 -19.64 3.16 -7.08
CA GLU A 182 -20.85 3.94 -6.76
C GLU A 182 -20.47 5.37 -6.41
N ILE A 183 -19.41 5.52 -5.62
CA ILE A 183 -18.86 6.83 -5.24
C ILE A 183 -18.42 7.61 -6.49
N ALA A 184 -17.71 6.98 -7.41
CA ALA A 184 -17.28 7.62 -8.66
C ALA A 184 -18.48 8.12 -9.48
N ARG A 185 -19.52 7.29 -9.65
CA ARG A 185 -20.75 7.69 -10.34
C ARG A 185 -21.48 8.84 -9.63
N TRP A 186 -21.48 8.86 -8.31
CA TRP A 186 -22.07 9.93 -7.53
C TRP A 186 -21.29 11.24 -7.72
N ILE A 187 -19.96 11.21 -7.69
CA ILE A 187 -19.09 12.36 -7.94
C ILE A 187 -19.36 12.96 -9.33
N ASP A 188 -19.38 12.12 -10.37
CA ASP A 188 -19.68 12.56 -11.73
C ASP A 188 -21.05 13.23 -11.86
N LYS A 189 -22.06 12.69 -11.20
CA LYS A 189 -23.41 13.25 -11.18
C LYS A 189 -23.48 14.60 -10.47
N VAL A 190 -22.72 14.78 -9.40
CA VAL A 190 -22.70 16.01 -8.60
C VAL A 190 -21.90 17.11 -9.30
N LEU A 191 -20.79 16.78 -9.95
CA LEU A 191 -19.95 17.76 -10.64
C LEU A 191 -20.45 18.12 -12.05
N LYS A 192 -21.23 17.25 -12.69
CA LYS A 192 -21.78 17.47 -14.03
C LYS A 192 -23.31 17.31 -14.01
N PRO A 193 -24.02 18.17 -13.28
CA PRO A 193 -25.49 18.12 -13.29
C PRO A 193 -26.00 18.46 -14.72
N CYS A 194 -26.76 17.54 -15.33
CA CYS A 194 -27.43 17.74 -16.62
C CYS A 194 -28.43 18.91 -16.57
#